data_455dc67026652d14520a2c7e5ea4e205
#
_entry.id   455dc67026652d14520a2c7e5ea4e205
#
_cell.length_a   1.000
_cell.length_b   1.000
_cell.length_c   1.000
_cell.angle_alpha   90.00
_cell.angle_beta   90.00
_cell.angle_gamma   90.00
#
_symmetry.space_group_name_H-M   'P 1'
#
loop_
_entity.id
_entity.type
_entity.pdbx_description
1 polymer ?
#
loop_
_entity_poly.entity_id
_entity_poly.type
_entity_poly.pdbx_seq_one_letter_code
_entity_poly.pdbx_strand_id
1 'polypeptide(L)'
;MVGKLKWDTQKNYFTTQGYIMDFIITKYKVIDMYLEQLDYNFILKFEKYLRSYVPTDHQKQMGNNTVMKHIERFRKMITLAYKQEWIVRDPFINFQSKFEKVERGFLTEKELLTIEEKQFSIERLELVKDLFIFSCYTGLSYIDVMNLTKDHINIGIDGNLWIITQRRKTDNMVRVPILPAVDTLIKKYEHHPRAQQRGTLLPNMSNQKLNAYLKEIADLCHIKKNLTFHLARHTFATTVTLSNGVPIETVSKLLGHSRISTTQIYAKVIERKVSDDMQVLREKINGQKVKSKDKKASS
;
A
#
# COMPACT_ATOMS: atom_id res chain seq x y z
N MET A 1 -20.02 19.39 0.79
CA MET A 1 -18.92 18.39 0.76
C MET A 1 -19.37 16.96 0.42
N VAL A 2 -20.62 16.61 0.61
CA VAL A 2 -21.12 15.22 0.47
C VAL A 2 -20.90 14.63 -0.93
N GLY A 3 -20.94 15.42 -2.00
CA GLY A 3 -20.76 14.93 -3.38
C GLY A 3 -19.32 14.70 -3.86
N LYS A 4 -18.28 15.08 -3.09
CA LYS A 4 -16.86 15.01 -3.51
C LYS A 4 -16.05 13.86 -2.88
N LEU A 5 -16.59 13.16 -1.90
CA LEU A 5 -15.88 12.08 -1.21
C LEU A 5 -16.36 10.71 -1.69
N LYS A 6 -15.40 9.82 -2.02
CA LYS A 6 -15.71 8.41 -2.32
C LYS A 6 -16.38 7.77 -1.08
N TRP A 7 -17.32 6.86 -1.30
CA TRP A 7 -18.13 6.22 -0.25
C TRP A 7 -17.30 5.62 0.90
N ASP A 8 -16.20 4.93 0.57
CA ASP A 8 -15.31 4.37 1.59
C ASP A 8 -14.65 5.43 2.49
N THR A 9 -14.46 6.65 1.97
CA THR A 9 -14.00 7.77 2.77
C THR A 9 -15.10 8.28 3.70
N GLN A 10 -16.34 8.37 3.20
CA GLN A 10 -17.50 8.79 4.01
C GLN A 10 -17.74 7.83 5.19
N LYS A 11 -17.70 6.50 4.96
CA LYS A 11 -17.79 5.49 6.04
C LYS A 11 -16.82 5.76 7.19
N ASN A 12 -15.60 6.15 6.88
CA ASN A 12 -14.61 6.47 7.91
C ASN A 12 -15.00 7.71 8.75
N TYR A 13 -15.69 8.69 8.17
CA TYR A 13 -16.23 9.84 8.92
C TYR A 13 -17.40 9.42 9.80
N PHE A 14 -18.34 8.59 9.28
CA PHE A 14 -19.43 8.07 10.10
C PHE A 14 -18.94 7.24 11.30
N THR A 15 -17.91 6.42 11.10
CA THR A 15 -17.28 5.69 12.21
C THR A 15 -16.69 6.66 13.24
N THR A 16 -16.03 7.75 12.81
CA THR A 16 -15.50 8.76 13.72
C THR A 16 -16.62 9.50 14.44
N GLN A 17 -17.70 9.82 13.76
CA GLN A 17 -18.90 10.44 14.33
C GLN A 17 -19.47 9.55 15.44
N GLY A 18 -19.62 8.25 15.21
CA GLY A 18 -20.07 7.31 16.25
C GLY A 18 -19.22 7.40 17.52
N TYR A 19 -17.89 7.36 17.40
CA TYR A 19 -17.01 7.51 18.57
C TYR A 19 -17.15 8.87 19.28
N ILE A 20 -17.38 9.95 18.54
CA ILE A 20 -17.62 11.28 19.15
C ILE A 20 -18.94 11.27 19.93
N MET A 21 -20.01 10.72 19.36
CA MET A 21 -21.31 10.62 20.02
C MET A 21 -21.22 9.78 21.30
N ASP A 22 -20.61 8.60 21.22
CA ASP A 22 -20.42 7.71 22.38
C ASP A 22 -19.59 8.40 23.48
N PHE A 23 -18.56 9.16 23.09
CA PHE A 23 -17.75 9.94 24.03
C PHE A 23 -18.56 11.03 24.71
N ILE A 24 -19.36 11.80 23.97
CA ILE A 24 -20.21 12.86 24.53
C ILE A 24 -21.21 12.27 25.52
N ILE A 25 -21.90 11.20 25.15
CA ILE A 25 -22.87 10.52 26.02
C ILE A 25 -22.18 9.97 27.28
N THR A 26 -21.05 9.29 27.10
CA THR A 26 -20.36 8.62 28.22
C THR A 26 -19.73 9.61 29.20
N LYS A 27 -19.06 10.66 28.66
CA LYS A 27 -18.25 11.56 29.47
C LYS A 27 -19.01 12.79 29.97
N TYR A 28 -19.91 13.33 29.15
CA TYR A 28 -20.63 14.57 29.47
C TYR A 28 -22.10 14.32 29.82
N LYS A 29 -22.62 13.10 29.62
CA LYS A 29 -24.00 12.71 29.95
C LYS A 29 -25.06 13.54 29.20
N VAL A 30 -24.73 14.01 28.00
CA VAL A 30 -25.62 14.72 27.10
C VAL A 30 -25.65 14.02 25.75
N ILE A 31 -26.72 14.23 24.99
CA ILE A 31 -26.90 13.58 23.68
C ILE A 31 -26.25 14.39 22.53
N ASP A 32 -25.99 15.69 22.75
CA ASP A 32 -25.41 16.59 21.80
C ASP A 32 -24.69 17.77 22.51
N MET A 33 -23.80 18.47 21.80
CA MET A 33 -23.05 19.61 22.29
C MET A 33 -22.92 20.68 21.22
N TYR A 34 -22.99 21.95 21.65
CA TYR A 34 -22.70 23.06 20.74
C TYR A 34 -21.22 23.09 20.34
N LEU A 35 -20.93 23.47 19.10
CA LEU A 35 -19.55 23.56 18.60
C LEU A 35 -18.66 24.52 19.42
N GLU A 36 -19.26 25.57 19.98
CA GLU A 36 -18.58 26.56 20.83
C GLU A 36 -18.07 26.00 22.16
N GLN A 37 -18.64 24.86 22.62
CA GLN A 37 -18.23 24.17 23.83
C GLN A 37 -16.99 23.29 23.62
N LEU A 38 -16.54 23.13 22.37
CA LEU A 38 -15.39 22.31 22.02
C LEU A 38 -14.10 23.12 22.25
N ASP A 39 -13.42 22.82 23.34
CA ASP A 39 -12.14 23.41 23.69
C ASP A 39 -10.96 22.42 23.50
N TYR A 40 -9.75 22.86 23.74
CA TYR A 40 -8.56 22.02 23.67
C TYR A 40 -8.62 20.82 24.63
N ASN A 41 -9.21 21.02 25.82
CA ASN A 41 -9.37 19.98 26.83
C ASN A 41 -10.36 18.89 26.35
N PHE A 42 -11.40 19.26 25.60
CA PHE A 42 -12.29 18.31 24.94
C PHE A 42 -11.49 17.38 24.01
N ILE A 43 -10.58 17.94 23.19
CA ILE A 43 -9.75 17.16 22.26
C ILE A 43 -8.86 16.15 23.00
N LEU A 44 -8.20 16.58 24.08
CA LEU A 44 -7.36 15.73 24.90
C LEU A 44 -8.16 14.60 25.58
N LYS A 45 -9.36 14.91 26.10
CA LYS A 45 -10.25 13.91 26.71
C LYS A 45 -10.77 12.92 25.66
N PHE A 46 -11.08 13.38 24.43
CA PHE A 46 -11.51 12.51 23.34
C PHE A 46 -10.36 11.59 22.89
N GLU A 47 -9.13 12.10 22.76
CA GLU A 47 -7.96 11.26 22.49
C GLU A 47 -7.80 10.16 23.56
N LYS A 48 -7.86 10.54 24.84
CA LYS A 48 -7.77 9.58 25.96
C LYS A 48 -8.88 8.54 25.89
N TYR A 49 -10.11 8.95 25.59
CA TYR A 49 -11.24 8.05 25.38
C TYR A 49 -10.98 7.04 24.28
N LEU A 50 -10.53 7.48 23.09
CA LEU A 50 -10.20 6.58 21.98
C LEU A 50 -9.09 5.57 22.35
N ARG A 51 -8.07 6.01 23.10
CA ARG A 51 -6.98 5.13 23.57
C ARG A 51 -7.43 4.09 24.57
N SER A 52 -8.41 4.40 25.38
CA SER A 52 -8.98 3.48 26.39
C SER A 52 -10.21 2.71 25.90
N TYR A 53 -10.66 2.97 24.67
CA TYR A 53 -11.84 2.33 24.09
C TYR A 53 -11.60 0.83 23.91
N VAL A 54 -12.43 0.01 24.54
CA VAL A 54 -12.43 -1.43 24.38
C VAL A 54 -13.59 -1.82 23.48
N PRO A 55 -13.34 -2.37 22.28
CA PRO A 55 -14.39 -2.83 21.40
C PRO A 55 -15.22 -3.94 22.08
N THR A 56 -16.51 -3.93 21.85
CA THR A 56 -17.45 -4.97 22.34
C THR A 56 -17.46 -6.23 21.48
N ASP A 57 -16.85 -6.16 20.31
CA ASP A 57 -16.67 -7.27 19.39
C ASP A 57 -15.23 -7.82 19.43
N HIS A 58 -14.91 -8.75 18.54
CA HIS A 58 -13.57 -9.37 18.41
C HIS A 58 -12.50 -8.44 17.82
N GLN A 59 -12.77 -7.14 17.68
CA GLN A 59 -11.78 -6.18 17.19
C GLN A 59 -10.73 -5.91 18.28
N LYS A 60 -9.51 -5.62 17.83
CA LYS A 60 -8.42 -5.22 18.73
C LYS A 60 -8.59 -3.75 19.15
N GLN A 61 -8.11 -3.44 20.36
CA GLN A 61 -7.98 -2.06 20.83
C GLN A 61 -7.23 -1.20 19.80
N MET A 62 -7.60 0.08 19.70
CA MET A 62 -7.02 0.99 18.71
C MET A 62 -5.55 1.27 18.99
N GLY A 63 -4.70 1.01 17.99
CA GLY A 63 -3.31 1.48 18.02
C GLY A 63 -3.21 3.00 17.78
N ASN A 64 -2.07 3.60 18.15
CA ASN A 64 -1.82 5.03 18.06
C ASN A 64 -2.24 5.66 16.73
N ASN A 65 -1.83 5.08 15.60
CA ASN A 65 -2.15 5.65 14.29
C ASN A 65 -3.64 5.60 13.94
N THR A 66 -4.38 4.65 14.50
CA THR A 66 -5.84 4.59 14.34
C THR A 66 -6.52 5.71 15.12
N VAL A 67 -6.10 5.91 16.37
CA VAL A 67 -6.56 7.03 17.21
C VAL A 67 -6.28 8.36 16.49
N MET A 68 -5.04 8.58 16.04
CA MET A 68 -4.67 9.82 15.33
C MET A 68 -5.49 10.04 14.05
N LYS A 69 -5.85 8.97 13.31
CA LYS A 69 -6.73 9.10 12.13
C LYS A 69 -8.14 9.56 12.49
N HIS A 70 -8.70 9.13 13.62
CA HIS A 70 -9.98 9.63 14.10
C HIS A 70 -9.87 11.10 14.52
N ILE A 71 -8.83 11.47 15.25
CA ILE A 71 -8.54 12.85 15.61
C ILE A 71 -8.41 13.76 14.39
N GLU A 72 -7.66 13.34 13.35
CA GLU A 72 -7.49 14.12 12.12
C GLU A 72 -8.80 14.30 11.32
N ARG A 73 -9.67 13.29 11.31
CA ARG A 73 -10.99 13.43 10.69
C ARG A 73 -11.86 14.42 11.44
N PHE A 74 -11.85 14.34 12.77
CA PHE A 74 -12.55 15.32 13.62
C PHE A 74 -11.99 16.72 13.40
N ARG A 75 -10.67 16.90 13.47
CA ARG A 75 -9.99 18.18 13.18
C ARG A 75 -10.44 18.76 11.84
N LYS A 76 -10.52 17.96 10.79
CA LYS A 76 -10.94 18.43 9.46
C LYS A 76 -12.36 19.00 9.48
N MET A 77 -13.28 18.41 10.27
CA MET A 77 -14.65 18.92 10.40
C MET A 77 -14.66 20.24 11.18
N ILE A 78 -13.92 20.32 12.27
CA ILE A 78 -13.79 21.55 13.09
C ILE A 78 -13.12 22.68 12.31
N THR A 79 -12.05 22.39 11.56
CA THR A 79 -11.41 23.37 10.67
C THR A 79 -12.39 23.88 9.61
N LEU A 80 -13.31 23.04 9.12
CA LEU A 80 -14.35 23.47 8.21
C LEU A 80 -15.34 24.43 8.89
N ALA A 81 -15.79 24.08 10.11
CA ALA A 81 -16.68 24.94 10.91
C ALA A 81 -16.04 26.30 11.21
N TYR A 82 -14.74 26.31 11.56
CA TYR A 82 -13.97 27.53 11.75
C TYR A 82 -13.88 28.38 10.48
N LYS A 83 -13.62 27.78 9.33
CA LYS A 83 -13.57 28.49 8.03
C LYS A 83 -14.92 29.01 7.55
N GLN A 84 -16.00 28.47 8.07
CA GLN A 84 -17.37 28.92 7.80
C GLN A 84 -17.89 29.87 8.89
N GLU A 85 -17.01 30.30 9.80
CA GLU A 85 -17.31 31.23 10.89
C GLU A 85 -18.40 30.73 11.86
N TRP A 86 -18.62 29.41 11.92
CA TRP A 86 -19.55 28.79 12.88
C TRP A 86 -18.97 28.74 14.29
N ILE A 87 -17.63 28.82 14.40
CA ILE A 87 -16.89 28.94 15.65
C ILE A 87 -15.83 30.04 15.52
N VAL A 88 -15.63 30.79 16.57
CA VAL A 88 -14.68 31.93 16.59
C VAL A 88 -13.23 31.43 16.76
N ARG A 89 -13.03 30.28 17.39
CA ARG A 89 -11.70 29.74 17.73
C ARG A 89 -11.58 28.29 17.35
N ASP A 90 -10.46 27.90 16.69
CA ASP A 90 -10.16 26.51 16.40
C ASP A 90 -9.56 25.83 17.66
N PRO A 91 -10.25 24.86 18.29
CA PRO A 91 -9.74 24.15 19.46
C PRO A 91 -8.51 23.26 19.15
N PHE A 92 -8.23 22.99 17.88
CA PHE A 92 -7.08 22.20 17.46
C PHE A 92 -5.79 23.02 17.24
N ILE A 93 -5.82 24.35 17.46
CA ILE A 93 -4.68 25.23 17.11
C ILE A 93 -3.36 24.74 17.77
N ASN A 94 -3.42 24.26 18.99
CA ASN A 94 -2.26 23.78 19.75
C ASN A 94 -2.11 22.24 19.71
N PHE A 95 -3.00 21.52 19.03
CA PHE A 95 -2.94 20.07 18.98
C PHE A 95 -2.01 19.58 17.86
N GLN A 96 -1.07 18.71 18.21
CA GLN A 96 -0.16 18.10 17.27
C GLN A 96 -0.40 16.58 17.21
N SER A 97 -0.84 16.09 16.05
CA SER A 97 -0.99 14.65 15.82
C SER A 97 0.37 13.97 15.69
N LYS A 98 0.66 13.02 16.58
CA LYS A 98 1.90 12.25 16.58
C LYS A 98 1.66 10.87 15.98
N PHE A 99 1.95 10.71 14.69
CA PHE A 99 1.91 9.41 14.03
C PHE A 99 3.20 8.64 14.26
N GLU A 100 3.06 7.37 14.60
CA GLU A 100 4.17 6.45 14.66
C GLU A 100 4.50 5.95 13.26
N LYS A 101 5.80 5.92 12.95
CA LYS A 101 6.27 5.39 11.68
C LYS A 101 6.14 3.87 11.69
N VAL A 102 5.33 3.34 10.79
CA VAL A 102 5.17 1.89 10.61
C VAL A 102 6.08 1.45 9.46
N GLU A 103 7.07 0.65 9.78
CA GLU A 103 7.85 -0.03 8.76
C GLU A 103 7.04 -1.19 8.18
N ARG A 104 6.86 -1.15 6.87
CA ARG A 104 6.17 -2.22 6.14
C ARG A 104 7.23 -3.14 5.55
N GLY A 105 7.12 -4.42 5.84
CA GLY A 105 7.98 -5.42 5.26
C GLY A 105 7.73 -5.63 3.77
N PHE A 106 8.60 -6.39 3.15
CA PHE A 106 8.49 -6.93 1.80
C PHE A 106 9.11 -8.34 1.82
N LEU A 107 8.86 -9.14 0.80
CA LEU A 107 9.52 -10.44 0.68
C LEU A 107 10.95 -10.25 0.13
N THR A 108 11.89 -10.97 0.71
CA THR A 108 13.20 -11.19 0.07
C THR A 108 13.04 -12.03 -1.19
N GLU A 109 14.03 -12.02 -2.06
CA GLU A 109 14.05 -12.88 -3.26
C GLU A 109 13.83 -14.35 -2.92
N LYS A 110 14.53 -14.86 -1.90
CA LYS A 110 14.38 -16.24 -1.43
C LYS A 110 12.96 -16.55 -0.94
N GLU A 111 12.33 -15.65 -0.17
CA GLU A 111 10.95 -15.85 0.28
C GLU A 111 9.95 -15.79 -0.87
N LEU A 112 10.17 -14.90 -1.85
CA LEU A 112 9.33 -14.81 -3.05
C LEU A 112 9.42 -16.11 -3.87
N LEU A 113 10.62 -16.58 -4.15
CA LEU A 113 10.86 -17.86 -4.86
C LEU A 113 10.26 -19.04 -4.09
N THR A 114 10.40 -19.08 -2.76
CA THR A 114 9.79 -20.17 -1.95
C THR A 114 8.27 -20.23 -2.13
N ILE A 115 7.59 -19.09 -2.23
CA ILE A 115 6.13 -19.06 -2.49
C ILE A 115 5.84 -19.47 -3.94
N GLU A 116 6.61 -18.98 -4.88
CA GLU A 116 6.42 -19.21 -6.33
C GLU A 116 6.55 -20.67 -6.68
N GLU A 117 7.59 -21.34 -6.17
CA GLU A 117 7.88 -22.75 -6.43
C GLU A 117 6.97 -23.72 -5.66
N LYS A 118 6.33 -23.23 -4.58
CA LYS A 118 5.44 -24.07 -3.76
C LYS A 118 4.20 -24.44 -4.54
N GLN A 119 3.96 -25.74 -4.68
CA GLN A 119 2.73 -26.30 -5.25
C GLN A 119 1.74 -26.62 -4.15
N PHE A 120 0.50 -26.23 -4.32
CA PHE A 120 -0.60 -26.52 -3.41
C PHE A 120 -1.61 -27.44 -4.09
N SER A 121 -1.89 -28.59 -3.48
CA SER A 121 -2.96 -29.49 -3.93
C SER A 121 -4.36 -28.90 -3.72
N ILE A 122 -4.48 -27.89 -2.86
CA ILE A 122 -5.73 -27.21 -2.53
C ILE A 122 -5.91 -26.03 -3.49
N GLU A 123 -6.88 -26.15 -4.40
CA GLU A 123 -7.16 -25.15 -5.46
C GLU A 123 -7.25 -23.70 -4.95
N ARG A 124 -7.91 -23.48 -3.78
CA ARG A 124 -8.03 -22.12 -3.21
C ARG A 124 -6.69 -21.52 -2.83
N LEU A 125 -5.73 -22.32 -2.34
CA LEU A 125 -4.40 -21.82 -1.97
C LEU A 125 -3.54 -21.57 -3.19
N GLU A 126 -3.64 -22.46 -4.18
CA GLU A 126 -2.95 -22.30 -5.47
C GLU A 126 -3.41 -21.00 -6.16
N LEU A 127 -4.73 -20.76 -6.23
CA LEU A 127 -5.29 -19.50 -6.77
C LEU A 127 -4.80 -18.28 -6.01
N VAL A 128 -4.79 -18.32 -4.67
CA VAL A 128 -4.35 -17.18 -3.85
C VAL A 128 -2.87 -16.90 -4.01
N LYS A 129 -2.04 -17.96 -4.08
CA LYS A 129 -0.61 -17.85 -4.43
C LYS A 129 -0.44 -17.12 -5.75
N ASP A 130 -1.12 -17.59 -6.79
CA ASP A 130 -0.98 -17.05 -8.14
C ASP A 130 -1.42 -15.59 -8.23
N LEU A 131 -2.53 -15.22 -7.59
CA LEU A 131 -2.98 -13.83 -7.51
C LEU A 131 -1.97 -12.94 -6.76
N PHE A 132 -1.35 -13.48 -5.72
CA PHE A 132 -0.32 -12.77 -4.97
C PHE A 132 0.96 -12.60 -5.78
N ILE A 133 1.45 -13.65 -6.45
CA ILE A 133 2.61 -13.62 -7.35
C ILE A 133 2.35 -12.65 -8.50
N PHE A 134 1.17 -12.69 -9.11
CA PHE A 134 0.78 -11.71 -10.14
C PHE A 134 0.95 -10.25 -9.64
N SER A 135 0.52 -9.96 -8.42
CA SER A 135 0.71 -8.63 -7.81
C SER A 135 2.17 -8.34 -7.45
N CYS A 136 2.97 -9.37 -7.08
CA CYS A 136 4.41 -9.24 -6.84
C CYS A 136 5.19 -8.84 -8.10
N TYR A 137 4.74 -9.26 -9.28
CA TYR A 137 5.41 -8.98 -10.56
C TYR A 137 4.78 -7.83 -11.37
N THR A 138 3.63 -7.29 -10.93
CA THR A 138 2.99 -6.13 -11.58
C THR A 138 2.93 -4.88 -10.71
N GLY A 139 3.03 -5.03 -9.40
CA GLY A 139 2.85 -3.95 -8.44
C GLY A 139 1.42 -3.42 -8.35
N LEU A 140 0.45 -4.04 -9.00
CA LEU A 140 -0.94 -3.64 -8.99
C LEU A 140 -1.58 -3.88 -7.61
N SER A 141 -2.50 -3.01 -7.22
CA SER A 141 -3.22 -3.18 -5.96
C SER A 141 -4.31 -4.24 -6.11
N TYR A 142 -4.82 -4.76 -4.98
CA TYR A 142 -5.91 -5.74 -4.97
C TYR A 142 -7.07 -5.34 -5.88
N ILE A 143 -7.57 -4.12 -5.74
CA ILE A 143 -8.74 -3.68 -6.49
C ILE A 143 -8.44 -3.53 -7.99
N ASP A 144 -7.21 -3.15 -8.34
CA ASP A 144 -6.79 -3.03 -9.73
C ASP A 144 -6.67 -4.43 -10.36
N VAL A 145 -6.03 -5.41 -9.68
CA VAL A 145 -5.92 -6.80 -10.15
C VAL A 145 -7.29 -7.45 -10.34
N MET A 146 -8.21 -7.29 -9.37
CA MET A 146 -9.55 -7.90 -9.44
C MET A 146 -10.45 -7.32 -10.53
N ASN A 147 -10.08 -6.18 -11.13
CA ASN A 147 -10.84 -5.52 -12.19
C ASN A 147 -10.12 -5.52 -13.55
N LEU A 148 -8.99 -6.24 -13.67
CA LEU A 148 -8.34 -6.38 -14.98
C LEU A 148 -9.22 -7.20 -15.93
N THR A 149 -9.31 -6.72 -17.17
CA THR A 149 -9.97 -7.39 -18.30
C THR A 149 -8.96 -7.61 -19.44
N LYS A 150 -9.33 -8.33 -20.47
CA LYS A 150 -8.47 -8.51 -21.67
C LYS A 150 -8.16 -7.16 -22.36
N ASP A 151 -9.06 -6.18 -22.29
CA ASP A 151 -8.89 -4.85 -22.89
C ASP A 151 -7.74 -4.04 -22.24
N HIS A 152 -7.32 -4.42 -21.05
CA HIS A 152 -6.16 -3.81 -20.39
C HIS A 152 -4.81 -4.35 -20.90
N ILE A 153 -4.81 -5.41 -21.72
CA ILE A 153 -3.60 -5.97 -22.33
C ILE A 153 -3.42 -5.33 -23.71
N ASN A 154 -2.32 -4.63 -23.89
CA ASN A 154 -2.04 -3.89 -25.11
C ASN A 154 -0.58 -4.11 -25.54
N ILE A 155 -0.30 -3.95 -26.82
CA ILE A 155 1.07 -3.93 -27.35
C ILE A 155 1.70 -2.58 -26.99
N GLY A 156 2.84 -2.61 -26.30
CA GLY A 156 3.62 -1.43 -25.94
C GLY A 156 4.48 -0.90 -27.08
N ILE A 157 5.20 0.18 -26.79
CA ILE A 157 6.11 0.84 -27.76
C ILE A 157 7.30 -0.05 -28.16
N ASP A 158 7.59 -1.05 -27.38
CA ASP A 158 8.66 -2.05 -27.54
C ASP A 158 8.19 -3.33 -28.26
N GLY A 159 6.93 -3.38 -28.70
CA GLY A 159 6.31 -4.54 -29.33
C GLY A 159 5.91 -5.66 -28.35
N ASN A 160 6.20 -5.53 -27.06
CA ASN A 160 5.81 -6.49 -26.03
C ASN A 160 4.42 -6.20 -25.46
N LEU A 161 3.86 -7.17 -24.72
CA LEU A 161 2.59 -6.98 -24.04
C LEU A 161 2.75 -6.16 -22.77
N TRP A 162 1.83 -5.24 -22.55
CA TRP A 162 1.77 -4.35 -21.41
C TRP A 162 0.37 -4.36 -20.80
N ILE A 163 0.31 -4.26 -19.47
CA ILE A 163 -0.94 -3.92 -18.76
C ILE A 163 -1.05 -2.39 -18.74
N ILE A 164 -2.11 -1.86 -19.35
CA ILE A 164 -2.43 -0.43 -19.35
C ILE A 164 -3.78 -0.28 -18.64
N THR A 165 -3.77 0.35 -17.48
CA THR A 165 -4.98 0.52 -16.65
C THR A 165 -4.94 1.82 -15.86
N GLN A 166 -6.11 2.25 -15.39
CA GLN A 166 -6.24 3.41 -14.51
C GLN A 166 -6.47 2.96 -13.07
N ARG A 167 -5.68 3.48 -12.14
CA ARG A 167 -5.82 3.15 -10.71
C ARG A 167 -7.14 3.65 -10.14
N ARG A 168 -7.94 2.75 -9.58
CA ARG A 168 -9.23 3.12 -8.96
C ARG A 168 -9.13 4.08 -7.79
N LYS A 169 -7.99 4.10 -7.09
CA LYS A 169 -7.80 4.96 -5.91
C LYS A 169 -7.42 6.40 -6.26
N THR A 170 -6.63 6.61 -7.31
CA THR A 170 -5.98 7.90 -7.60
C THR A 170 -6.24 8.40 -9.01
N ASP A 171 -6.93 7.60 -9.81
CA ASP A 171 -7.25 7.84 -11.22
C ASP A 171 -6.00 8.05 -12.13
N ASN A 172 -4.81 7.69 -11.62
CA ASN A 172 -3.56 7.75 -12.38
C ASN A 172 -3.46 6.58 -13.34
N MET A 173 -3.01 6.85 -14.57
CA MET A 173 -2.66 5.80 -15.53
C MET A 173 -1.44 5.01 -15.05
N VAL A 174 -1.52 3.69 -15.20
CA VAL A 174 -0.45 2.75 -14.91
C VAL A 174 -0.16 1.93 -16.16
N ARG A 175 1.10 1.80 -16.49
CA ARG A 175 1.59 1.02 -17.64
C ARG A 175 2.69 0.10 -17.13
N VAL A 176 2.42 -1.19 -17.10
CA VAL A 176 3.35 -2.20 -16.58
C VAL A 176 3.66 -3.21 -17.66
N PRO A 177 4.94 -3.42 -18.03
CA PRO A 177 5.31 -4.46 -18.98
C PRO A 177 4.95 -5.83 -18.37
N ILE A 178 4.46 -6.74 -19.22
CA ILE A 178 4.14 -8.10 -18.80
C ILE A 178 5.43 -8.92 -18.76
N LEU A 179 5.85 -9.26 -17.53
CA LEU A 179 6.99 -10.15 -17.29
C LEU A 179 6.59 -11.61 -17.52
N PRO A 180 7.54 -12.53 -17.80
CA PRO A 180 7.25 -13.94 -18.11
C PRO A 180 6.37 -14.64 -17.08
N ALA A 181 6.60 -14.42 -15.79
CA ALA A 181 5.78 -14.98 -14.72
C ALA A 181 4.31 -14.51 -14.80
N VAL A 182 4.09 -13.25 -15.16
CA VAL A 182 2.74 -12.67 -15.33
C VAL A 182 2.04 -13.27 -16.56
N ASP A 183 2.75 -13.42 -17.68
CA ASP A 183 2.23 -14.01 -18.91
C ASP A 183 1.77 -15.47 -18.66
N THR A 184 2.59 -16.24 -17.95
CA THR A 184 2.26 -17.61 -17.56
C THR A 184 0.95 -17.68 -16.76
N LEU A 185 0.78 -16.78 -15.80
CA LEU A 185 -0.44 -16.72 -14.98
C LEU A 185 -1.67 -16.28 -15.79
N ILE A 186 -1.51 -15.32 -16.72
CA ILE A 186 -2.60 -14.91 -17.62
C ILE A 186 -3.07 -16.09 -18.44
N LYS A 187 -2.15 -16.86 -19.05
CA LYS A 187 -2.46 -18.05 -19.84
C LYS A 187 -3.10 -19.14 -18.99
N LYS A 188 -2.60 -19.37 -17.77
CA LYS A 188 -3.16 -20.35 -16.82
C LYS A 188 -4.64 -20.11 -16.54
N TYR A 189 -5.05 -18.85 -16.42
CA TYR A 189 -6.43 -18.49 -16.06
C TYR A 189 -7.32 -18.03 -17.22
N GLU A 190 -6.83 -18.07 -18.45
CA GLU A 190 -7.57 -17.61 -19.63
C GLU A 190 -8.94 -18.23 -19.80
N HIS A 191 -9.04 -19.54 -19.52
CA HIS A 191 -10.27 -20.32 -19.65
C HIS A 191 -10.93 -20.65 -18.29
N HIS A 192 -10.50 -19.99 -17.22
CA HIS A 192 -11.06 -20.26 -15.88
C HIS A 192 -12.52 -19.77 -15.78
N PRO A 193 -13.49 -20.65 -15.41
CA PRO A 193 -14.93 -20.34 -15.46
C PRO A 193 -15.33 -19.06 -14.72
N ARG A 194 -14.76 -18.83 -13.51
CA ARG A 194 -15.05 -17.61 -12.71
C ARG A 194 -14.50 -16.34 -13.35
N ALA A 195 -13.38 -16.41 -14.07
CA ALA A 195 -12.82 -15.27 -14.78
C ALA A 195 -13.68 -14.93 -15.99
N GLN A 196 -14.06 -15.95 -16.78
CA GLN A 196 -14.91 -15.80 -17.95
C GLN A 196 -16.30 -15.25 -17.59
N GLN A 197 -16.97 -15.79 -16.56
CA GLN A 197 -18.29 -15.34 -16.11
C GLN A 197 -18.29 -13.85 -15.74
N ARG A 198 -17.17 -13.32 -15.21
CA ARG A 198 -17.05 -11.91 -14.82
C ARG A 198 -16.42 -11.02 -15.89
N GLY A 199 -15.92 -11.58 -16.96
CA GLY A 199 -15.15 -10.85 -17.97
C GLY A 199 -13.82 -10.31 -17.44
N THR A 200 -13.26 -10.93 -16.37
CA THR A 200 -12.00 -10.50 -15.78
C THR A 200 -10.83 -11.36 -16.26
N LEU A 201 -9.62 -10.80 -16.23
CA LEU A 201 -8.40 -11.50 -16.63
C LEU A 201 -8.07 -12.67 -15.69
N LEU A 202 -8.35 -12.50 -14.39
CA LEU A 202 -8.05 -13.46 -13.32
C LEU A 202 -9.32 -13.75 -12.50
N PRO A 203 -9.40 -14.96 -11.86
CA PRO A 203 -10.50 -15.28 -10.97
C PRO A 203 -10.57 -14.34 -9.77
N ASN A 204 -11.77 -13.90 -9.43
CA ASN A 204 -11.98 -12.92 -8.36
C ASN A 204 -12.16 -13.60 -6.99
N MET A 205 -11.62 -12.98 -5.95
CA MET A 205 -11.79 -13.37 -4.55
C MET A 205 -11.85 -12.13 -3.67
N SER A 206 -12.62 -12.15 -2.57
CA SER A 206 -12.67 -11.02 -1.65
C SER A 206 -11.32 -10.79 -0.95
N ASN A 207 -10.98 -9.52 -0.68
CA ASN A 207 -9.72 -9.16 -0.03
C ASN A 207 -9.55 -9.80 1.34
N GLN A 208 -10.64 -9.99 2.09
CA GLN A 208 -10.61 -10.65 3.39
C GLN A 208 -10.21 -12.12 3.27
N LYS A 209 -10.87 -12.89 2.37
CA LYS A 209 -10.54 -14.30 2.12
C LYS A 209 -9.10 -14.45 1.61
N LEU A 210 -8.70 -13.59 0.68
CA LEU A 210 -7.36 -13.60 0.10
C LEU A 210 -6.30 -13.38 1.20
N ASN A 211 -6.46 -12.37 2.06
CA ASN A 211 -5.54 -12.12 3.16
C ASN A 211 -5.57 -13.23 4.24
N ALA A 212 -6.71 -13.90 4.45
CA ALA A 212 -6.77 -15.04 5.36
C ALA A 212 -5.95 -16.22 4.83
N TYR A 213 -6.11 -16.57 3.55
CA TYR A 213 -5.35 -17.66 2.92
C TYR A 213 -3.86 -17.33 2.72
N LEU A 214 -3.50 -16.06 2.55
CA LEU A 214 -2.09 -15.64 2.53
C LEU A 214 -1.37 -15.93 3.86
N LYS A 215 -2.06 -15.90 4.99
CA LYS A 215 -1.48 -16.32 6.27
C LYS A 215 -1.21 -17.83 6.29
N GLU A 216 -2.17 -18.63 5.82
CA GLU A 216 -2.00 -20.07 5.68
C GLU A 216 -0.81 -20.41 4.75
N ILE A 217 -0.67 -19.71 3.62
CA ILE A 217 0.48 -19.84 2.70
C ILE A 217 1.79 -19.46 3.40
N ALA A 218 1.80 -18.37 4.20
CA ALA A 218 2.98 -17.97 4.95
C ALA A 218 3.45 -19.05 5.91
N ASP A 219 2.52 -19.66 6.66
CA ASP A 219 2.81 -20.75 7.59
C ASP A 219 3.35 -21.98 6.84
N LEU A 220 2.72 -22.38 5.72
CA LEU A 220 3.15 -23.52 4.91
C LEU A 220 4.49 -23.29 4.18
N CYS A 221 4.89 -22.05 3.98
CA CYS A 221 6.19 -21.64 3.42
C CYS A 221 7.21 -21.27 4.50
N HIS A 222 6.88 -21.42 5.78
CA HIS A 222 7.72 -21.03 6.93
C HIS A 222 8.17 -19.57 6.91
N ILE A 223 7.33 -18.66 6.39
CA ILE A 223 7.58 -17.23 6.29
C ILE A 223 6.98 -16.53 7.53
N LYS A 224 7.83 -15.99 8.40
CA LYS A 224 7.39 -15.31 9.64
C LYS A 224 6.74 -13.94 9.41
N LYS A 225 6.74 -13.42 8.18
CA LYS A 225 6.15 -12.14 7.84
C LYS A 225 4.63 -12.26 7.71
N ASN A 226 3.89 -11.24 8.16
CA ASN A 226 2.46 -11.17 7.96
C ASN A 226 2.15 -10.90 6.48
N LEU A 227 1.89 -11.94 5.70
CA LEU A 227 1.55 -11.80 4.29
C LEU A 227 0.17 -11.15 4.15
N THR A 228 0.13 -10.08 3.40
CA THR A 228 -1.10 -9.42 2.96
C THR A 228 -0.98 -9.11 1.47
N PHE A 229 -2.10 -8.98 0.77
CA PHE A 229 -2.03 -8.66 -0.66
C PHE A 229 -1.29 -7.36 -0.94
N HIS A 230 -1.33 -6.41 0.00
CA HIS A 230 -0.58 -5.16 -0.14
C HIS A 230 0.94 -5.36 -0.03
N LEU A 231 1.41 -6.41 0.65
CA LEU A 231 2.82 -6.76 0.72
C LEU A 231 3.41 -7.09 -0.65
N ALA A 232 2.61 -7.68 -1.55
CA ALA A 232 3.02 -7.95 -2.92
C ALA A 232 3.50 -6.67 -3.65
N ARG A 233 2.77 -5.58 -3.47
CA ARG A 233 3.16 -4.30 -4.07
C ARG A 233 4.44 -3.71 -3.46
N HIS A 234 4.69 -3.93 -2.17
CA HIS A 234 5.97 -3.58 -1.54
C HIS A 234 7.11 -4.46 -2.09
N THR A 235 6.85 -5.76 -2.27
CA THR A 235 7.80 -6.72 -2.86
C THR A 235 8.13 -6.36 -4.30
N PHE A 236 7.13 -5.97 -5.11
CA PHE A 236 7.38 -5.44 -6.45
C PHE A 236 8.32 -4.25 -6.42
N ALA A 237 8.01 -3.24 -5.62
CA ALA A 237 8.79 -2.02 -5.56
C ALA A 237 10.23 -2.26 -5.08
N THR A 238 10.43 -3.19 -4.17
CA THR A 238 11.77 -3.47 -3.58
C THR A 238 12.47 -4.60 -4.31
N THR A 239 12.04 -5.83 -4.07
CA THR A 239 12.73 -7.06 -4.49
C THR A 239 12.74 -7.25 -6.00
N VAL A 240 11.58 -7.00 -6.65
CA VAL A 240 11.44 -7.24 -8.10
C VAL A 240 12.03 -6.09 -8.93
N THR A 241 11.95 -4.84 -8.45
CA THR A 241 12.40 -3.70 -9.27
C THR A 241 13.66 -3.01 -8.73
N LEU A 242 13.58 -2.33 -7.59
CA LEU A 242 14.71 -1.54 -7.07
C LEU A 242 15.97 -2.39 -6.82
N SER A 243 15.85 -3.60 -6.26
CA SER A 243 16.99 -4.49 -6.04
C SER A 243 17.62 -4.97 -7.34
N ASN A 244 16.87 -4.98 -8.44
CA ASN A 244 17.34 -5.32 -9.78
C ASN A 244 17.74 -4.08 -10.62
N GLY A 245 18.02 -2.95 -9.99
CA GLY A 245 18.58 -1.78 -10.66
C GLY A 245 17.57 -0.87 -11.35
N VAL A 246 16.26 -1.15 -11.28
CA VAL A 246 15.26 -0.26 -11.87
C VAL A 246 15.25 1.09 -11.14
N PRO A 247 15.40 2.24 -11.84
CA PRO A 247 15.41 3.55 -11.21
C PRO A 247 14.11 3.84 -10.43
N ILE A 248 14.21 4.55 -9.32
CA ILE A 248 13.08 4.86 -8.44
C ILE A 248 11.98 5.66 -9.15
N GLU A 249 12.35 6.51 -10.10
CA GLU A 249 11.43 7.27 -10.94
C GLU A 249 10.58 6.35 -11.82
N THR A 250 11.20 5.32 -12.39
CA THR A 250 10.52 4.28 -13.17
C THR A 250 9.58 3.48 -12.28
N VAL A 251 10.06 3.04 -11.11
CA VAL A 251 9.23 2.34 -10.13
C VAL A 251 8.04 3.18 -9.69
N SER A 252 8.24 4.48 -9.48
CA SER A 252 7.15 5.42 -9.14
C SER A 252 6.08 5.49 -10.22
N LYS A 253 6.47 5.50 -11.49
CA LYS A 253 5.54 5.45 -12.65
C LYS A 253 4.82 4.11 -12.74
N LEU A 254 5.55 2.98 -12.62
CA LEU A 254 4.97 1.64 -12.63
C LEU A 254 3.94 1.46 -11.51
N LEU A 255 4.20 2.04 -10.35
CA LEU A 255 3.27 2.03 -9.22
C LEU A 255 2.12 3.06 -9.36
N GLY A 256 2.15 3.97 -10.32
CA GLY A 256 1.16 5.04 -10.49
C GLY A 256 1.12 6.00 -9.30
N HIS A 257 2.27 6.32 -8.71
CA HIS A 257 2.37 7.33 -7.67
C HIS A 257 2.41 8.72 -8.28
N SER A 258 1.59 9.65 -7.77
CA SER A 258 1.59 11.05 -8.20
C SER A 258 2.80 11.84 -7.69
N ARG A 259 3.46 11.35 -6.63
CA ARG A 259 4.63 11.99 -6.01
C ARG A 259 5.69 10.94 -5.77
N ILE A 260 6.93 11.21 -6.17
CA ILE A 260 8.06 10.31 -5.96
C ILE A 260 8.34 10.05 -4.48
N SER A 261 8.02 11.02 -3.59
CA SER A 261 8.15 10.85 -2.14
C SER A 261 7.35 9.65 -1.59
N THR A 262 6.28 9.26 -2.27
CA THR A 262 5.53 8.05 -1.92
C THR A 262 6.33 6.77 -2.21
N THR A 263 7.24 6.82 -3.20
CA THR A 263 8.11 5.69 -3.58
C THR A 263 9.40 5.68 -2.76
N GLN A 264 9.84 6.83 -2.27
CA GLN A 264 11.05 6.97 -1.46
C GLN A 264 11.01 6.17 -0.15
N ILE A 265 9.83 5.78 0.32
CA ILE A 265 9.71 4.85 1.47
C ILE A 265 10.40 3.52 1.21
N TYR A 266 10.51 3.10 -0.06
CA TYR A 266 11.19 1.88 -0.47
C TYR A 266 12.70 2.05 -0.64
N ALA A 267 13.19 3.28 -0.87
CA ALA A 267 14.61 3.56 -1.08
C ALA A 267 15.47 3.28 0.15
N LYS A 268 14.89 3.33 1.35
CA LYS A 268 15.61 3.06 2.62
C LYS A 268 16.05 1.60 2.77
N VAL A 269 15.58 0.71 1.92
CA VAL A 269 15.80 -0.74 2.03
C VAL A 269 17.04 -1.21 1.25
N ILE A 270 17.74 -0.29 0.58
CA ILE A 270 18.76 -0.65 -0.40
C ILE A 270 20.18 -0.48 0.15
N GLU A 271 20.46 -0.93 1.36
CA GLU A 271 21.85 -1.06 1.82
C GLU A 271 22.68 -1.94 0.87
N ARG A 272 22.09 -3.04 0.38
CA ARG A 272 22.72 -3.91 -0.60
C ARG A 272 23.00 -3.19 -1.92
N LYS A 273 22.02 -2.43 -2.44
CA LYS A 273 22.24 -1.66 -3.68
C LYS A 273 23.29 -0.57 -3.51
N VAL A 274 23.31 0.13 -2.37
CA VAL A 274 24.38 1.08 -2.06
C VAL A 274 25.73 0.39 -2.08
N SER A 275 25.84 -0.81 -1.50
CA SER A 275 27.08 -1.60 -1.55
C SER A 275 27.46 -1.97 -2.97
N ASP A 276 26.52 -2.47 -3.76
CA ASP A 276 26.75 -2.89 -5.16
C ASP A 276 27.11 -1.68 -6.05
N ASP A 277 26.40 -0.57 -5.95
CA ASP A 277 26.68 0.67 -6.69
C ASP A 277 28.06 1.24 -6.32
N MET A 278 28.43 1.19 -5.04
CA MET A 278 29.76 1.62 -4.57
C MET A 278 30.87 0.68 -5.00
N GLN A 279 30.60 -0.61 -5.17
CA GLN A 279 31.57 -1.56 -5.72
C GLN A 279 31.82 -1.28 -7.20
N VAL A 280 30.79 -1.08 -7.99
CA VAL A 280 30.90 -0.68 -9.41
C VAL A 280 31.68 0.63 -9.55
N LEU A 281 31.43 1.60 -8.67
CA LEU A 281 32.17 2.87 -8.66
C LEU A 281 33.66 2.65 -8.32
N ARG A 282 33.98 1.81 -7.34
CA ARG A 282 35.39 1.46 -6.99
C ARG A 282 36.10 0.83 -8.17
N GLU A 283 35.48 -0.08 -8.89
CA GLU A 283 36.07 -0.73 -10.05
C GLU A 283 36.35 0.27 -11.19
N LYS A 284 35.39 1.19 -11.45
CA LYS A 284 35.60 2.28 -12.45
C LYS A 284 36.76 3.19 -12.10
N ILE A 285 36.87 3.61 -10.82
CA ILE A 285 37.95 4.49 -10.36
C ILE A 285 39.31 3.77 -10.44
N ASN A 286 39.35 2.49 -10.06
CA ASN A 286 40.59 1.70 -10.12
C ASN A 286 41.00 1.42 -11.57
N GLY A 287 40.08 1.11 -12.47
CA GLY A 287 40.35 0.92 -13.89
C GLY A 287 40.88 2.19 -14.59
N GLN A 288 40.44 3.37 -14.18
CA GLN A 288 40.99 4.65 -14.67
C GLN A 288 42.40 4.91 -14.17
N LYS A 289 42.72 4.52 -12.93
CA LYS A 289 44.11 4.65 -12.37
C LYS A 289 45.11 3.75 -13.07
N VAL A 290 44.70 2.55 -13.51
CA VAL A 290 45.56 1.63 -14.29
C VAL A 290 45.82 2.22 -15.66
N LYS A 291 44.83 2.68 -16.40
CA LYS A 291 44.98 3.30 -17.74
C LYS A 291 45.82 4.60 -17.70
N SER A 292 45.81 5.34 -16.61
CA SER A 292 46.63 6.55 -16.46
C SER A 292 48.09 6.26 -16.11
N LYS A 293 48.40 5.13 -15.49
CA LYS A 293 49.79 4.66 -15.22
C LYS A 293 50.43 4.10 -16.48
N ASP A 294 49.68 3.34 -17.29
CA ASP A 294 50.22 2.77 -18.54
C ASP A 294 50.54 3.85 -19.59
N LYS A 295 49.77 4.96 -19.62
CA LYS A 295 50.07 6.12 -20.47
C LYS A 295 51.29 6.93 -20.02
N LYS A 296 51.67 6.90 -18.73
CA LYS A 296 52.88 7.56 -18.23
C LYS A 296 54.13 6.70 -18.30
N ALA A 297 54.02 5.41 -18.50
CA ALA A 297 55.13 4.48 -18.69
C ALA A 297 55.54 4.31 -20.17
N SER A 298 54.77 4.83 -21.10
CA SER A 298 55.01 4.78 -22.55
C SER A 298 55.35 6.16 -23.17
N SER A 299 55.64 7.16 -22.32
CA SER A 299 56.23 8.47 -22.68
C SER A 299 57.60 8.62 -22.05
#